data_06aa313536c9f4730af80c4f6ff1b4da
#
_entry.id   06aa313536c9f4730af80c4f6ff1b4da
#
_cell.length_a   1.000
_cell.length_b   1.000
_cell.length_c   1.000
_cell.angle_alpha   90.00
_cell.angle_beta   90.00
_cell.angle_gamma   90.00
#
_symmetry.space_group_name_H-M   'P 1'
#
loop_
_entity.id
_entity.type
_entity.pdbx_description
1 polymer ?
#
loop_
_entity_poly.entity_id
_entity_poly.type
_entity_poly.pdbx_seq_one_letter_code
_entity_poly.pdbx_strand_id
1 'polypeptide(L)'
;MKKTDKLSRWLLILIVFEVLLFLYCLFFAKEILIEEGLFLITGLFAAIVLSDLLLTWTILLSFAFGIVFLVAGIVYIPFHQSLLLLFSFPLLIAILIQVRDHLFKEHAKIKDQETEADVDYCNRFESFEDRNNTKIQALLIHWSHEELFFQLQPEEYSQMLNQIHDLLSQYVKHDESLYYVSDGNYLFLSSDSQRDLKNEY
;
A
#
# COMPACT_ATOMS: atom_id res chain seq x y z
N MET A 1 16.14 -1.27 -7.85
CA MET A 1 16.77 -1.96 -6.72
C MET A 1 16.31 -1.52 -5.31
N LYS A 2 15.54 -0.43 -5.13
CA LYS A 2 15.12 0.06 -3.79
C LYS A 2 13.77 -0.46 -3.26
N LYS A 3 12.92 -1.07 -4.08
CA LYS A 3 11.53 -1.47 -3.69
C LYS A 3 11.46 -2.83 -3.00
N THR A 4 12.23 -3.81 -3.45
CA THR A 4 12.35 -5.14 -2.81
C THR A 4 12.87 -5.06 -1.35
N ASP A 5 13.63 -4.01 -1.02
CA ASP A 5 14.12 -3.78 0.34
C ASP A 5 13.00 -3.43 1.34
N LYS A 6 11.88 -2.84 0.91
CA LYS A 6 10.79 -2.44 1.82
C LYS A 6 9.95 -3.65 2.25
N LEU A 7 9.53 -4.50 1.30
CA LEU A 7 8.78 -5.72 1.62
C LEU A 7 9.60 -6.64 2.52
N SER A 8 10.88 -6.87 2.16
CA SER A 8 11.79 -7.68 2.97
C SER A 8 11.94 -7.14 4.39
N ARG A 9 11.96 -5.81 4.58
CA ARG A 9 12.02 -5.19 5.91
C ARG A 9 10.74 -5.44 6.72
N TRP A 10 9.56 -5.30 6.14
CA TRP A 10 8.31 -5.54 6.84
C TRP A 10 8.12 -7.01 7.20
N LEU A 11 8.51 -7.95 6.32
CA LEU A 11 8.55 -9.38 6.63
C LEU A 11 9.54 -9.70 7.76
N LEU A 12 10.70 -9.07 7.75
CA LEU A 12 11.68 -9.24 8.82
C LEU A 12 11.15 -8.69 10.15
N ILE A 13 10.49 -7.52 10.15
CA ILE A 13 9.84 -6.94 11.33
C ILE A 13 8.79 -7.90 11.87
N LEU A 14 7.94 -8.48 11.00
CA LEU A 14 6.93 -9.45 11.39
C LEU A 14 7.57 -10.67 12.07
N ILE A 15 8.57 -11.28 11.43
CA ILE A 15 9.25 -12.47 11.98
C ILE A 15 9.92 -12.15 13.31
N VAL A 16 10.63 -11.03 13.42
CA VAL A 16 11.31 -10.63 14.67
C VAL A 16 10.29 -10.37 15.77
N PHE A 17 9.18 -9.69 15.45
CA PHE A 17 8.10 -9.42 16.39
C PHE A 17 7.53 -10.73 16.95
N GLU A 18 7.15 -11.66 16.07
CA GLU A 18 6.58 -12.96 16.45
C GLU A 18 7.55 -13.83 17.26
N VAL A 19 8.83 -13.88 16.85
CA VAL A 19 9.85 -14.64 17.57
C VAL A 19 10.07 -14.08 18.97
N LEU A 20 10.15 -12.75 19.12
CA LEU A 20 10.34 -12.10 20.41
C LEU A 20 9.13 -12.33 21.33
N LEU A 21 7.92 -12.21 20.78
CA LEU A 21 6.67 -12.41 21.49
C LEU A 21 6.55 -13.88 21.94
N PHE A 22 6.82 -14.82 21.05
CA PHE A 22 6.81 -16.26 21.37
C PHE A 22 7.84 -16.61 22.46
N LEU A 23 9.08 -16.10 22.36
CA LEU A 23 10.11 -16.31 23.38
C LEU A 23 9.68 -15.71 24.72
N TYR A 24 9.10 -14.51 24.71
CA TYR A 24 8.59 -13.91 25.95
C TYR A 24 7.50 -14.77 26.58
N CYS A 25 6.51 -15.25 25.81
CA CYS A 25 5.46 -16.13 26.31
C CYS A 25 6.03 -17.44 26.84
N LEU A 26 6.99 -18.02 26.16
CA LEU A 26 7.60 -19.30 26.56
C LEU A 26 8.35 -19.21 27.91
N PHE A 27 9.03 -18.08 28.16
CA PHE A 27 9.83 -17.94 29.40
C PHE A 27 9.07 -17.28 30.54
N PHE A 28 8.19 -16.32 30.26
CA PHE A 28 7.60 -15.45 31.29
C PHE A 28 6.08 -15.55 31.40
N ALA A 29 5.39 -16.05 30.37
CA ALA A 29 3.93 -15.97 30.27
C ALA A 29 3.33 -17.24 29.62
N LYS A 30 3.74 -18.42 30.09
CA LYS A 30 3.31 -19.71 29.50
C LYS A 30 1.80 -19.90 29.47
N GLU A 31 1.09 -19.27 30.41
CA GLU A 31 -0.36 -19.38 30.55
C GLU A 31 -1.11 -18.78 29.35
N ILE A 32 -0.54 -17.78 28.69
CA ILE A 32 -1.14 -17.09 27.53
C ILE A 32 -0.55 -17.51 26.19
N LEU A 33 0.29 -18.54 26.15
CA LEU A 33 0.94 -19.00 24.92
C LEU A 33 -0.06 -19.48 23.87
N ILE A 34 -1.15 -20.13 24.32
CA ILE A 34 -2.20 -20.66 23.44
C ILE A 34 -3.01 -19.50 22.85
N GLU A 35 -3.34 -18.50 23.65
CA GLU A 35 -4.08 -17.32 23.27
C GLU A 35 -3.31 -16.51 22.21
N GLU A 36 -2.01 -16.32 22.40
CA GLU A 36 -1.15 -15.66 21.43
C GLU A 36 -1.04 -16.46 20.13
N GLY A 37 -0.95 -17.78 20.20
CA GLY A 37 -1.00 -18.65 19.01
C GLY A 37 -2.32 -18.54 18.25
N LEU A 38 -3.45 -18.43 18.97
CA LEU A 38 -4.76 -18.19 18.35
C LEU A 38 -4.84 -16.80 17.72
N PHE A 39 -4.27 -15.77 18.35
CA PHE A 39 -4.23 -14.41 17.79
C PHE A 39 -3.42 -14.37 16.50
N LEU A 40 -2.27 -15.05 16.45
CA LEU A 40 -1.47 -15.17 15.23
C LEU A 40 -2.27 -15.80 14.09
N ILE A 41 -2.91 -16.96 14.34
CA ILE A 41 -3.70 -17.66 13.32
C ILE A 41 -4.88 -16.81 12.88
N THR A 42 -5.60 -16.20 13.82
CA THR A 42 -6.76 -15.33 13.53
C THR A 42 -6.33 -14.07 12.76
N GLY A 43 -5.21 -13.46 13.14
CA GLY A 43 -4.65 -12.30 12.48
C GLY A 43 -4.23 -12.59 11.05
N LEU A 44 -3.53 -13.71 10.80
CA LEU A 44 -3.17 -14.15 9.46
C LEU A 44 -4.40 -14.44 8.59
N PHE A 45 -5.39 -15.13 9.15
CA PHE A 45 -6.64 -15.40 8.43
C PHE A 45 -7.39 -14.10 8.10
N ALA A 46 -7.51 -13.19 9.08
CA ALA A 46 -8.12 -11.88 8.87
C ALA A 46 -7.39 -11.08 7.78
N ALA A 47 -6.06 -11.08 7.77
CA ALA A 47 -5.26 -10.36 6.76
C ALA A 47 -5.48 -10.90 5.34
N ILE A 48 -5.82 -12.18 5.18
CA ILE A 48 -6.11 -12.79 3.87
C ILE A 48 -7.54 -12.50 3.42
N VAL A 49 -8.51 -12.54 4.35
CA VAL A 49 -9.95 -12.52 4.00
C VAL A 49 -10.54 -11.11 4.03
N LEU A 50 -10.07 -10.24 4.93
CA LEU A 50 -10.67 -8.93 5.16
C LEU A 50 -10.00 -7.86 4.28
N SER A 51 -10.79 -6.89 3.81
CA SER A 51 -10.26 -5.66 3.18
C SER A 51 -9.50 -4.79 4.20
N ASP A 52 -8.65 -3.86 3.74
CA ASP A 52 -7.87 -2.97 4.60
C ASP A 52 -8.75 -2.11 5.51
N LEU A 53 -9.89 -1.67 4.99
CA LEU A 53 -10.89 -0.95 5.78
C LEU A 53 -11.39 -1.82 6.96
N LEU A 54 -11.75 -3.08 6.69
CA LEU A 54 -12.23 -4.00 7.74
C LEU A 54 -11.12 -4.37 8.72
N LEU A 55 -9.87 -4.51 8.27
CA LEU A 55 -8.72 -4.74 9.15
C LEU A 55 -8.49 -3.55 10.08
N THR A 56 -8.60 -2.32 9.59
CA THR A 56 -8.52 -1.12 10.43
C THR A 56 -9.62 -1.11 11.51
N TRP A 57 -10.85 -1.44 11.14
CA TRP A 57 -11.93 -1.62 12.11
C TRP A 57 -11.66 -2.75 13.10
N THR A 58 -11.05 -3.85 12.65
CA THR A 58 -10.67 -4.97 13.53
C THR A 58 -9.67 -4.53 14.58
N ILE A 59 -8.66 -3.68 14.23
CA ILE A 59 -7.72 -3.09 15.18
C ILE A 59 -8.46 -2.27 16.22
N LEU A 60 -9.34 -1.34 15.79
CA LEU A 60 -10.07 -0.47 16.70
C LEU A 60 -10.98 -1.25 17.64
N LEU A 61 -11.73 -2.22 17.12
CA LEU A 61 -12.64 -3.05 17.91
C LEU A 61 -11.88 -3.95 18.88
N SER A 62 -10.80 -4.60 18.45
CA SER A 62 -10.00 -5.46 19.33
C SER A 62 -9.42 -4.68 20.51
N PHE A 63 -8.94 -3.46 20.23
CA PHE A 63 -8.44 -2.57 21.29
C PHE A 63 -9.53 -2.13 22.24
N ALA A 64 -10.70 -1.73 21.73
CA ALA A 64 -11.85 -1.32 22.54
C ALA A 64 -12.36 -2.47 23.42
N PHE A 65 -12.54 -3.66 22.86
CA PHE A 65 -12.95 -4.84 23.62
C PHE A 65 -11.90 -5.23 24.67
N GLY A 66 -10.62 -5.20 24.32
CA GLY A 66 -9.54 -5.52 25.27
C GLY A 66 -9.54 -4.58 26.48
N ILE A 67 -9.74 -3.27 26.27
CA ILE A 67 -9.88 -2.29 27.37
C ILE A 67 -11.10 -2.61 28.24
N VAL A 68 -12.25 -2.89 27.62
CA VAL A 68 -13.46 -3.24 28.36
C VAL A 68 -13.26 -4.48 29.23
N PHE A 69 -12.65 -5.54 28.70
CA PHE A 69 -12.36 -6.76 29.45
C PHE A 69 -11.39 -6.50 30.60
N LEU A 70 -10.38 -5.66 30.38
CA LEU A 70 -9.38 -5.32 31.40
C LEU A 70 -10.02 -4.52 32.54
N VAL A 71 -10.86 -3.52 32.21
CA VAL A 71 -11.55 -2.66 33.21
C VAL A 71 -12.63 -3.43 33.95
N ALA A 72 -13.37 -4.31 33.26
CA ALA A 72 -14.41 -5.13 33.87
C ALA A 72 -13.86 -6.23 34.80
N GLY A 73 -12.54 -6.47 34.80
CA GLY A 73 -11.90 -7.48 35.64
C GLY A 73 -12.34 -8.90 35.31
N ILE A 74 -12.80 -9.14 34.10
CA ILE A 74 -13.28 -10.47 33.64
C ILE A 74 -12.12 -11.44 33.45
N VAL A 75 -10.91 -10.91 33.26
CA VAL A 75 -9.70 -11.67 32.93
C VAL A 75 -8.94 -11.99 34.22
N TYR A 76 -8.84 -13.27 34.56
CA TYR A 76 -8.09 -13.76 35.71
C TYR A 76 -6.58 -13.95 35.43
N ILE A 77 -6.02 -13.06 34.60
CA ILE A 77 -4.61 -13.07 34.16
C ILE A 77 -3.88 -11.91 34.86
N PRO A 78 -2.59 -12.04 35.20
CA PRO A 78 -1.80 -10.92 35.71
C PRO A 78 -1.83 -9.73 34.81
N PHE A 79 -1.90 -8.53 35.38
CA PHE A 79 -2.08 -7.27 34.62
C PHE A 79 -1.07 -7.09 33.47
N HIS A 80 0.20 -7.46 33.67
CA HIS A 80 1.23 -7.35 32.63
C HIS A 80 0.99 -8.29 31.44
N GLN A 81 0.43 -9.48 31.66
CA GLN A 81 0.06 -10.42 30.59
C GLN A 81 -1.19 -9.96 29.85
N SER A 82 -2.18 -9.41 30.58
CA SER A 82 -3.37 -8.81 29.98
C SER A 82 -3.01 -7.63 29.08
N LEU A 83 -2.04 -6.81 29.48
CA LEU A 83 -1.54 -5.70 28.68
C LEU A 83 -0.81 -6.18 27.43
N LEU A 84 -0.06 -7.26 27.52
CA LEU A 84 0.59 -7.87 26.37
C LEU A 84 -0.43 -8.35 25.34
N LEU A 85 -1.45 -9.11 25.77
CA LEU A 85 -2.54 -9.57 24.90
C LEU A 85 -3.30 -8.39 24.25
N LEU A 86 -3.49 -7.29 25.01
CA LEU A 86 -4.17 -6.09 24.49
C LEU A 86 -3.43 -5.45 23.31
N PHE A 87 -2.10 -5.47 23.33
CA PHE A 87 -1.28 -4.81 22.30
C PHE A 87 -0.79 -5.75 21.20
N SER A 88 -0.58 -7.05 21.50
CA SER A 88 -0.02 -8.01 20.54
C SER A 88 -0.87 -8.15 19.28
N PHE A 89 -2.17 -8.37 19.42
CA PHE A 89 -3.08 -8.55 18.30
C PHE A 89 -3.22 -7.30 17.40
N PRO A 90 -3.48 -6.08 17.92
CA PRO A 90 -3.51 -4.87 17.09
C PRO A 90 -2.18 -4.60 16.36
N LEU A 91 -1.04 -4.82 17.03
CA LEU A 91 0.28 -4.64 16.40
C LEU A 91 0.52 -5.66 15.29
N LEU A 92 0.16 -6.92 15.51
CA LEU A 92 0.23 -7.96 14.50
C LEU A 92 -0.56 -7.57 13.25
N ILE A 93 -1.83 -7.18 13.41
CA ILE A 93 -2.68 -6.76 12.29
C ILE A 93 -2.09 -5.55 11.57
N ALA A 94 -1.59 -4.54 12.29
CA ALA A 94 -0.97 -3.36 11.69
C ALA A 94 0.26 -3.71 10.83
N ILE A 95 1.10 -4.64 11.29
CA ILE A 95 2.26 -5.13 10.51
C ILE A 95 1.78 -5.91 9.29
N LEU A 96 0.77 -6.77 9.43
CA LEU A 96 0.21 -7.57 8.33
C LEU A 96 -0.41 -6.69 7.23
N ILE A 97 -1.09 -5.59 7.58
CA ILE A 97 -1.58 -4.60 6.62
C ILE A 97 -0.41 -4.06 5.79
N GLN A 98 0.69 -3.66 6.42
CA GLN A 98 1.86 -3.13 5.71
C GLN A 98 2.51 -4.17 4.78
N VAL A 99 2.60 -5.43 5.22
CA VAL A 99 3.10 -6.53 4.37
C VAL A 99 2.20 -6.72 3.16
N ARG A 100 0.89 -6.77 3.38
CA ARG A 100 -0.11 -6.95 2.31
C ARG A 100 -0.07 -5.82 1.30
N ASP A 101 -0.07 -4.57 1.74
CA ASP A 101 0.04 -3.39 0.88
C ASP A 101 1.24 -3.46 -0.05
N HIS A 102 2.40 -3.85 0.50
CA HIS A 102 3.61 -3.98 -0.29
C HIS A 102 3.54 -5.14 -1.28
N LEU A 103 2.91 -6.26 -0.89
CA LEU A 103 2.72 -7.41 -1.78
C LEU A 103 1.84 -7.05 -2.98
N PHE A 104 0.68 -6.44 -2.75
CA PHE A 104 -0.24 -6.09 -3.84
C PHE A 104 0.32 -4.99 -4.75
N LYS A 105 0.94 -3.95 -4.18
CA LYS A 105 1.59 -2.88 -4.97
C LYS A 105 2.80 -3.39 -5.78
N GLU A 106 3.51 -4.42 -5.30
CA GLU A 106 4.64 -5.00 -6.02
C GLU A 106 4.21 -5.86 -7.22
N HIS A 107 3.02 -6.50 -7.13
CA HIS A 107 2.48 -7.32 -8.20
C HIS A 107 1.82 -6.51 -9.33
N ALA A 108 1.65 -5.19 -9.17
CA ALA A 108 1.18 -4.34 -10.24
C ALA A 108 2.18 -4.38 -11.42
N LYS A 109 1.68 -4.73 -12.62
CA LYS A 109 2.49 -4.81 -13.85
C LYS A 109 3.09 -3.44 -14.21
N ILE A 110 2.35 -2.38 -13.91
CA ILE A 110 2.77 -1.00 -14.14
C ILE A 110 3.66 -0.58 -12.97
N LYS A 111 4.90 -0.24 -13.29
CA LYS A 111 5.86 0.30 -12.33
C LYS A 111 5.80 1.83 -12.34
N ASP A 112 6.13 2.42 -11.20
CA ASP A 112 6.35 3.85 -11.09
C ASP A 112 7.46 4.30 -12.04
N GLN A 113 7.14 5.23 -12.92
CA GLN A 113 8.00 5.75 -13.99
C GLN A 113 8.35 7.23 -13.77
N GLU A 114 8.26 7.72 -12.53
CA GLU A 114 8.54 9.12 -12.21
C GLU A 114 9.91 9.56 -12.74
N THR A 115 10.95 8.76 -12.51
CA THR A 115 12.32 9.07 -12.99
C THR A 115 12.41 9.07 -14.51
N GLU A 116 11.68 8.19 -15.19
CA GLU A 116 11.66 8.12 -16.66
C GLU A 116 10.92 9.33 -17.24
N ALA A 117 9.83 9.74 -16.59
CA ALA A 117 9.06 10.91 -16.96
C ALA A 117 9.89 12.20 -16.80
N ASP A 118 10.62 12.34 -15.70
CA ASP A 118 11.50 13.48 -15.45
C ASP A 118 12.62 13.57 -16.50
N VAL A 119 13.26 12.46 -16.83
CA VAL A 119 14.31 12.41 -17.85
C VAL A 119 13.76 12.77 -19.23
N ASP A 120 12.58 12.24 -19.61
CA ASP A 120 11.96 12.56 -20.90
C ASP A 120 11.55 14.04 -20.97
N TYR A 121 10.99 14.57 -19.89
CA TYR A 121 10.66 16.00 -19.80
C TYR A 121 11.90 16.89 -19.97
N CYS A 122 12.98 16.59 -19.26
CA CYS A 122 14.24 17.34 -19.39
C CYS A 122 14.83 17.26 -20.80
N ASN A 123 14.86 16.06 -21.40
CA ASN A 123 15.37 15.86 -22.76
C ASN A 123 14.53 16.64 -23.79
N ARG A 124 13.22 16.65 -23.65
CA ARG A 124 12.32 17.45 -24.50
C ARG A 124 12.58 18.93 -24.30
N PHE A 125 12.70 19.38 -23.05
CA PHE A 125 12.99 20.78 -22.74
C PHE A 125 14.30 21.25 -23.35
N GLU A 126 15.41 20.51 -23.17
CA GLU A 126 16.72 20.84 -23.79
C GLU A 126 16.67 20.86 -25.32
N SER A 127 15.94 19.92 -25.93
CA SER A 127 15.80 19.90 -27.40
C SER A 127 14.98 21.06 -27.95
N PHE A 128 14.24 21.80 -27.10
CA PHE A 128 13.38 22.94 -27.48
C PHE A 128 14.07 24.28 -27.35
N GLU A 129 15.09 24.42 -26.47
CA GLU A 129 15.90 25.64 -26.43
C GLU A 129 16.56 25.94 -27.81
N ASP A 130 16.83 24.88 -28.57
CA ASP A 130 17.40 24.98 -29.93
C ASP A 130 16.37 25.26 -31.03
N ARG A 131 15.07 25.11 -30.79
CA ARG A 131 13.99 25.26 -31.79
C ARG A 131 12.92 26.27 -31.34
N ASN A 132 13.04 27.48 -31.76
CA ASN A 132 12.32 28.68 -31.35
C ASN A 132 10.77 28.67 -31.29
N ASN A 133 10.03 27.56 -31.35
CA ASN A 133 8.56 27.64 -31.41
C ASN A 133 7.73 26.43 -30.94
N THR A 134 8.26 25.46 -30.23
CA THR A 134 7.44 24.33 -29.74
C THR A 134 7.18 24.44 -28.25
N LYS A 135 5.92 24.25 -27.84
CA LYS A 135 5.53 24.23 -26.43
C LYS A 135 5.37 22.79 -25.99
N ILE A 136 5.99 22.41 -24.87
CA ILE A 136 5.70 21.14 -24.20
C ILE A 136 4.38 21.31 -23.44
N GLN A 137 3.45 20.40 -23.67
CA GLN A 137 2.24 20.28 -22.87
C GLN A 137 2.36 19.08 -21.96
N ALA A 138 2.02 19.27 -20.69
CA ALA A 138 1.94 18.21 -19.71
C ALA A 138 0.50 18.17 -19.16
N LEU A 139 -0.12 16.99 -19.20
CA LEU A 139 -1.42 16.74 -18.60
C LEU A 139 -1.27 15.69 -17.51
N LEU A 140 -1.68 16.04 -16.30
CA LEU A 140 -1.76 15.09 -15.18
C LEU A 140 -3.20 14.60 -15.07
N ILE A 141 -3.38 13.29 -15.21
CA ILE A 141 -4.64 12.60 -15.03
C ILE A 141 -4.58 11.86 -13.69
N HIS A 142 -5.53 12.12 -12.81
CA HIS A 142 -5.57 11.52 -11.47
C HIS A 142 -6.80 10.65 -11.30
N TRP A 143 -6.59 9.40 -10.89
CA TRP A 143 -7.66 8.50 -10.46
C TRP A 143 -8.04 8.80 -9.00
N SER A 144 -9.04 9.67 -8.81
CA SER A 144 -9.43 10.25 -7.52
C SER A 144 -9.88 9.26 -6.46
N HIS A 145 -10.24 8.03 -6.82
CA HIS A 145 -10.70 6.98 -5.91
C HIS A 145 -9.73 5.79 -5.83
N GLU A 146 -8.50 5.97 -6.26
CA GLU A 146 -7.48 4.92 -6.31
C GLU A 146 -7.26 4.27 -4.93
N GLU A 147 -7.04 5.07 -3.90
CA GLU A 147 -6.78 4.56 -2.56
C GLU A 147 -7.99 3.84 -1.96
N LEU A 148 -9.20 4.38 -2.16
CA LEU A 148 -10.43 3.73 -1.71
C LEU A 148 -10.65 2.39 -2.42
N PHE A 149 -10.39 2.33 -3.73
CA PHE A 149 -10.48 1.10 -4.50
C PHE A 149 -9.47 0.06 -4.00
N PHE A 150 -8.22 0.48 -3.77
CA PHE A 150 -7.18 -0.38 -3.22
C PHE A 150 -7.57 -0.95 -1.84
N GLN A 151 -8.18 -0.13 -0.97
CA GLN A 151 -8.63 -0.59 0.35
C GLN A 151 -9.80 -1.57 0.29
N LEU A 152 -10.69 -1.43 -0.67
CA LEU A 152 -11.89 -2.29 -0.80
C LEU A 152 -11.62 -3.56 -1.61
N GLN A 153 -10.80 -3.47 -2.67
CA GLN A 153 -10.56 -4.53 -3.64
C GLN A 153 -9.07 -4.63 -4.02
N PRO A 154 -8.19 -4.93 -3.05
CA PRO A 154 -6.74 -4.96 -3.28
C PRO A 154 -6.32 -5.99 -4.31
N GLU A 155 -7.06 -7.10 -4.45
CA GLU A 155 -6.76 -8.17 -5.42
C GLU A 155 -7.00 -7.72 -6.87
N GLU A 156 -8.00 -6.87 -7.09
CA GLU A 156 -8.34 -6.35 -8.42
C GLU A 156 -7.57 -5.06 -8.78
N TYR A 157 -6.90 -4.45 -7.81
CA TYR A 157 -6.20 -3.18 -7.98
C TYR A 157 -5.20 -3.20 -9.14
N SER A 158 -4.35 -4.23 -9.20
CA SER A 158 -3.36 -4.37 -10.28
C SER A 158 -4.00 -4.52 -11.66
N GLN A 159 -5.13 -5.21 -11.74
CA GLN A 159 -5.87 -5.39 -12.98
C GLN A 159 -6.51 -4.07 -13.42
N MET A 160 -7.12 -3.34 -12.50
CA MET A 160 -7.74 -2.04 -12.78
C MET A 160 -6.70 -1.02 -13.23
N LEU A 161 -5.55 -0.96 -12.55
CA LEU A 161 -4.44 -0.08 -12.92
C LEU A 161 -3.95 -0.36 -14.35
N ASN A 162 -3.79 -1.65 -14.71
CA ASN A 162 -3.42 -2.03 -16.07
C ASN A 162 -4.51 -1.64 -17.09
N GLN A 163 -5.79 -1.83 -16.77
CA GLN A 163 -6.90 -1.45 -17.66
C GLN A 163 -6.92 0.05 -17.92
N ILE A 164 -6.73 0.88 -16.88
CA ILE A 164 -6.67 2.34 -17.02
C ILE A 164 -5.47 2.72 -17.89
N HIS A 165 -4.30 2.13 -17.65
CA HIS A 165 -3.11 2.40 -18.45
C HIS A 165 -3.31 2.00 -19.92
N ASP A 166 -3.85 0.81 -20.18
CA ASP A 166 -4.11 0.31 -21.53
C ASP A 166 -5.14 1.19 -22.25
N LEU A 167 -6.15 1.69 -21.52
CA LEU A 167 -7.13 2.61 -22.06
C LEU A 167 -6.49 3.95 -22.41
N LEU A 168 -5.72 4.55 -21.51
CA LEU A 168 -5.03 5.81 -21.76
C LEU A 168 -4.00 5.69 -22.88
N SER A 169 -3.30 4.55 -22.98
CA SER A 169 -2.29 4.30 -24.01
C SER A 169 -2.86 4.25 -25.42
N GLN A 170 -4.15 3.93 -25.59
CA GLN A 170 -4.82 3.98 -26.91
C GLN A 170 -4.94 5.39 -27.48
N TYR A 171 -4.88 6.42 -26.63
CA TYR A 171 -4.97 7.82 -27.02
C TYR A 171 -3.59 8.46 -27.26
N VAL A 172 -2.49 7.76 -26.93
CA VAL A 172 -1.10 8.23 -27.13
C VAL A 172 -0.77 8.25 -28.61
N LYS A 173 -0.34 9.41 -29.14
CA LYS A 173 0.14 9.58 -30.51
C LYS A 173 1.67 9.43 -30.58
N HIS A 174 2.22 9.44 -31.80
CA HIS A 174 3.62 9.09 -32.05
C HIS A 174 4.65 9.99 -31.33
N ASP A 175 4.29 11.26 -31.04
CA ASP A 175 5.16 12.24 -30.38
C ASP A 175 4.79 12.47 -28.90
N GLU A 176 3.99 11.59 -28.33
CA GLU A 176 3.48 11.69 -26.97
C GLU A 176 3.97 10.52 -26.12
N SER A 177 4.07 10.75 -24.83
CA SER A 177 4.45 9.72 -23.85
C SER A 177 3.47 9.73 -22.68
N LEU A 178 3.13 8.54 -22.20
CA LEU A 178 2.30 8.32 -21.03
C LEU A 178 3.13 7.63 -19.96
N TYR A 179 3.17 8.20 -18.78
CA TYR A 179 3.87 7.68 -17.61
C TYR A 179 2.91 7.47 -16.45
N TYR A 180 3.04 6.34 -15.75
CA TYR A 180 2.46 6.18 -14.44
C TYR A 180 3.46 6.68 -13.39
N VAL A 181 3.10 7.73 -12.67
CA VAL A 181 4.01 8.38 -11.71
C VAL A 181 3.90 7.74 -10.33
N SER A 182 2.73 7.70 -9.75
CA SER A 182 2.43 7.01 -8.47
C SER A 182 0.98 7.31 -8.06
N ASP A 183 0.46 6.52 -7.12
CA ASP A 183 -0.80 6.79 -6.42
C ASP A 183 -1.94 7.24 -7.36
N GLY A 184 -2.16 6.47 -8.45
CA GLY A 184 -3.20 6.73 -9.44
C GLY A 184 -2.94 7.94 -10.35
N ASN A 185 -1.72 8.48 -10.37
CA ASN A 185 -1.37 9.61 -11.23
C ASN A 185 -0.74 9.13 -12.53
N TYR A 186 -1.26 9.62 -13.65
CA TYR A 186 -0.73 9.40 -14.99
C TYR A 186 -0.30 10.75 -15.58
N LEU A 187 0.95 10.83 -16.02
CA LEU A 187 1.50 12.01 -16.66
C LEU A 187 1.54 11.79 -18.17
N PHE A 188 0.89 12.67 -18.90
CA PHE A 188 0.89 12.70 -20.35
C PHE A 188 1.77 13.85 -20.83
N LEU A 189 2.78 13.57 -21.62
CA LEU A 189 3.68 14.58 -22.21
C LEU A 189 3.48 14.65 -23.72
N SER A 190 3.23 15.82 -24.25
CA SER A 190 3.09 16.09 -25.69
C SER A 190 3.99 17.23 -26.12
N SER A 191 4.60 17.06 -27.30
CA SER A 191 5.40 18.09 -27.97
C SER A 191 4.60 18.84 -29.06
N ASP A 192 3.33 18.46 -29.29
CA ASP A 192 2.48 19.04 -30.31
C ASP A 192 1.82 20.33 -29.79
N SER A 193 2.25 21.47 -30.33
CA SER A 193 1.71 22.79 -29.96
C SER A 193 0.29 23.08 -30.50
N GLN A 194 -0.21 22.25 -31.40
CA GLN A 194 -1.54 22.46 -32.04
C GLN A 194 -2.64 21.67 -31.31
N ARG A 195 -2.27 20.70 -30.48
CA ARG A 195 -3.21 19.88 -29.75
C ARG A 195 -3.55 20.50 -28.39
N ASP A 196 -4.82 20.63 -28.09
CA ASP A 196 -5.30 21.07 -26.79
C ASP A 196 -5.68 19.82 -25.94
N LEU A 197 -4.71 19.30 -25.22
CA LEU A 197 -4.89 18.11 -24.38
C LEU A 197 -6.05 18.25 -23.36
N LYS A 198 -6.33 19.47 -22.91
CA LYS A 198 -7.37 19.73 -21.90
C LYS A 198 -8.80 19.51 -22.45
N ASN A 199 -9.00 19.64 -23.74
CA ASN A 199 -10.32 19.50 -24.37
C ASN A 199 -10.56 18.11 -24.99
N GLU A 200 -9.55 17.24 -25.05
CA GLU A 200 -9.66 15.89 -25.60
C GLU A 200 -9.86 14.80 -24.53
N TYR A 201 -9.53 15.10 -23.27
CA TYR A 201 -9.65 14.21 -22.10
C TYR A 201 -10.51 14.86 -20.99
#